data_8bdb0dc11c13c03ae19ebd3df18d3b62
#
_entry.id   8bdb0dc11c13c03ae19ebd3df18d3b62
#
_cell.length_a   1.000
_cell.length_b   1.000
_cell.length_c   1.000
_cell.angle_alpha   90.00
_cell.angle_beta   90.00
_cell.angle_gamma   90.00
#
_symmetry.space_group_name_H-M   'P 1'
#
loop_
_entity.id
_entity.type
_entity.pdbx_description
1 polymer ?
#
loop_
_entity_poly.entity_id
_entity_poly.type
_entity_poly.pdbx_seq_one_letter_code
_entity_poly.pdbx_strand_id
1 'polypeptide(L)'
;VTLRKGAAAATLASALLLTSCISSPRTIDGYRDNALVSPATASAPIEVVDSDAFKEEIAKNEEDLDSRIAIAMYSPEQQMSFGSKATMPVWSTIKVPIALASLENCSYSDERRDELIAASLEWSDNDAAYALWQCLGSESEAQEQVEDIVAESGTTIKIASAYGMTEWSVPAQAHFGYTLTELDADNPVIEGMSNVIDEQRWGLGEIDNAVFKGGWSDTDEGTFHSRQFGYIEIDGEQYGIAIAAESLTGSQEDAQDALTELVDLLDL
;
A
#
# COMPACT_ATOMS: atom_id res chain seq x y z
N VAL A 1 29.68 53.82 53.07
CA VAL A 1 28.77 54.87 53.56
C VAL A 1 27.32 54.58 53.06
N THR A 2 26.58 54.09 54.05
CA THR A 2 25.17 54.46 54.40
C THR A 2 24.05 54.22 53.36
N LEU A 3 23.22 53.25 53.65
CA LEU A 3 21.87 53.29 54.33
C LEU A 3 20.74 53.73 53.37
N ARG A 4 19.74 52.99 53.27
CA ARG A 4 18.55 52.52 53.94
C ARG A 4 17.28 52.49 53.10
N LYS A 5 16.53 51.43 53.31
CA LYS A 5 15.06 51.31 53.46
C LYS A 5 14.20 51.46 52.19
N GLY A 6 13.21 50.69 51.98
CA GLY A 6 12.47 49.66 52.72
C GLY A 6 11.19 49.34 51.99
N ALA A 7 10.72 48.13 52.20
CA ALA A 7 9.35 47.63 52.20
C ALA A 7 8.37 47.89 51.06
N ALA A 8 7.83 46.86 50.46
CA ALA A 8 6.56 46.27 50.83
C ALA A 8 6.22 45.08 49.89
N ALA A 9 5.77 44.03 50.50
CA ALA A 9 5.28 42.82 49.83
C ALA A 9 3.96 43.06 49.08
N ALA A 10 3.87 42.51 47.91
CA ALA A 10 2.59 42.18 47.29
C ALA A 10 2.71 40.83 46.58
N THR A 11 2.19 39.82 47.20
CA THR A 11 1.99 38.48 46.63
C THR A 11 0.94 38.57 45.55
N LEU A 12 1.35 38.34 44.31
CA LEU A 12 0.44 38.01 43.22
C LEU A 12 0.72 36.56 42.81
N ALA A 13 -0.23 35.70 43.13
CA ALA A 13 -0.29 34.35 42.68
C ALA A 13 -0.61 34.36 41.17
N SER A 14 0.39 34.09 40.33
CA SER A 14 0.18 33.82 38.90
C SER A 14 -0.09 32.33 38.74
N ALA A 15 -1.34 32.00 38.47
CA ALA A 15 -1.72 30.68 38.00
C ALA A 15 -1.12 30.44 36.63
N LEU A 16 -0.13 29.53 36.56
CA LEU A 16 0.35 28.97 35.27
C LEU A 16 -0.79 28.10 34.73
N LEU A 17 -1.50 28.61 33.74
CA LEU A 17 -2.25 27.79 32.80
C LEU A 17 -1.26 27.06 31.91
N LEU A 18 -1.02 25.81 32.19
CA LEU A 18 -0.39 24.86 31.27
C LEU A 18 -1.40 24.60 30.14
N THR A 19 -1.32 25.35 29.07
CA THR A 19 -1.92 24.95 27.79
C THR A 19 -1.11 23.80 27.25
N SER A 20 -1.58 22.58 27.48
CA SER A 20 -1.15 21.41 26.73
C SER A 20 -1.54 21.65 25.27
N CYS A 21 -0.54 21.85 24.41
CA CYS A 21 -0.71 21.74 22.98
C CYS A 21 -1.01 20.27 22.69
N ILE A 22 -2.29 19.95 22.57
CA ILE A 22 -2.73 18.73 21.90
C ILE A 22 -2.43 19.01 20.43
N SER A 23 -1.40 18.37 19.90
CA SER A 23 -1.17 18.30 18.47
C SER A 23 -2.37 17.57 17.86
N SER A 24 -3.18 18.25 17.11
CA SER A 24 -4.20 17.61 16.29
C SER A 24 -3.49 16.71 15.28
N PRO A 25 -3.98 15.51 15.01
CA PRO A 25 -3.48 14.72 13.91
C PRO A 25 -3.64 15.54 12.62
N ARG A 26 -2.58 15.60 11.82
CA ARG A 26 -2.62 16.19 10.48
C ARG A 26 -3.44 15.25 9.61
N THR A 27 -4.52 15.75 9.05
CA THR A 27 -5.22 15.07 7.95
C THR A 27 -4.38 15.21 6.68
N ILE A 28 -4.30 14.13 5.92
CA ILE A 28 -3.72 14.13 4.57
C ILE A 28 -4.55 15.09 3.71
N ASP A 29 -3.91 16.09 3.08
CA ASP A 29 -4.59 16.94 2.10
C ASP A 29 -4.99 16.05 0.91
N GLY A 30 -6.28 15.81 0.74
CA GLY A 30 -6.85 14.88 -0.24
C GLY A 30 -7.75 13.81 0.38
N TYR A 31 -7.74 13.64 1.71
CA TYR A 31 -8.71 12.80 2.41
C TYR A 31 -10.05 13.56 2.55
N ARG A 32 -11.12 12.96 2.04
CA ARG A 32 -12.47 13.55 2.16
C ARG A 32 -12.96 13.43 3.61
N ASP A 33 -13.37 14.57 4.21
CA ASP A 33 -14.21 14.56 5.42
C ASP A 33 -15.51 13.79 5.10
N ASN A 34 -15.66 12.58 5.64
CA ASN A 34 -16.89 11.81 5.54
C ASN A 34 -18.01 12.51 6.31
N ALA A 35 -18.75 13.41 5.65
CA ALA A 35 -20.08 13.79 6.08
C ALA A 35 -21.01 12.58 5.88
N LEU A 36 -21.56 12.09 7.00
CA LEU A 36 -22.64 11.11 7.17
C LEU A 36 -23.36 10.76 5.86
N VAL A 37 -22.91 9.70 5.19
CA VAL A 37 -23.65 9.08 4.11
C VAL A 37 -24.75 8.23 4.74
N SER A 38 -25.99 8.45 4.30
CA SER A 38 -27.15 7.59 4.61
C SER A 38 -26.80 6.13 4.34
N PRO A 39 -27.36 5.18 5.08
CA PRO A 39 -27.09 3.77 4.82
C PRO A 39 -27.54 3.44 3.39
N ALA A 40 -26.57 3.27 2.52
CA ALA A 40 -26.80 2.67 1.22
C ALA A 40 -27.38 1.27 1.44
N THR A 41 -28.34 0.90 0.63
CA THR A 41 -28.90 -0.45 0.52
C THR A 41 -27.73 -1.43 0.50
N ALA A 42 -27.70 -2.37 1.43
CA ALA A 42 -26.66 -3.40 1.47
C ALA A 42 -26.58 -4.06 0.10
N SER A 43 -25.49 -3.86 -0.62
CA SER A 43 -25.18 -4.62 -1.83
C SER A 43 -25.06 -6.10 -1.45
N ALA A 44 -25.45 -6.97 -2.37
CA ALA A 44 -25.26 -8.40 -2.17
C ALA A 44 -23.78 -8.68 -1.88
N PRO A 45 -23.45 -9.56 -0.91
CA PRO A 45 -22.09 -9.97 -0.73
C PRO A 45 -21.52 -10.45 -2.06
N ILE A 46 -20.21 -10.23 -2.32
CA ILE A 46 -19.56 -11.00 -3.36
C ILE A 46 -19.91 -12.46 -3.04
N GLU A 47 -20.79 -13.08 -3.82
CA GLU A 47 -20.86 -14.52 -3.84
C GLU A 47 -19.53 -14.98 -4.41
N VAL A 48 -18.48 -14.89 -3.57
CA VAL A 48 -17.30 -15.68 -3.83
C VAL A 48 -17.81 -17.10 -3.97
N VAL A 49 -17.83 -17.56 -5.20
CA VAL A 49 -17.85 -18.95 -5.62
C VAL A 49 -17.57 -19.83 -4.41
N ASP A 50 -18.36 -20.87 -4.18
CA ASP A 50 -18.22 -21.82 -3.09
C ASP A 50 -16.76 -21.86 -2.61
N SER A 51 -16.48 -21.34 -1.41
CA SER A 51 -15.12 -21.07 -0.94
C SER A 51 -14.24 -22.33 -0.93
N ASP A 52 -14.88 -23.51 -0.93
CA ASP A 52 -14.18 -24.78 -0.99
C ASP A 52 -13.83 -25.15 -2.44
N ALA A 53 -14.69 -24.87 -3.42
CA ALA A 53 -14.37 -25.04 -4.84
C ALA A 53 -13.22 -24.10 -5.25
N PHE A 54 -13.24 -22.84 -4.81
CA PHE A 54 -12.17 -21.88 -5.09
C PHE A 54 -10.81 -22.31 -4.50
N LYS A 55 -10.81 -22.89 -3.29
CA LYS A 55 -9.60 -23.47 -2.69
C LYS A 55 -9.06 -24.66 -3.48
N GLU A 56 -9.96 -25.51 -3.99
CA GLU A 56 -9.58 -26.68 -4.80
C GLU A 56 -8.96 -26.23 -6.13
N GLU A 57 -9.50 -25.20 -6.79
CA GLU A 57 -8.92 -24.64 -8.01
C GLU A 57 -7.57 -23.95 -7.74
N ILE A 58 -7.42 -23.20 -6.65
CA ILE A 58 -6.12 -22.64 -6.26
C ILE A 58 -5.08 -23.74 -6.04
N ALA A 59 -5.43 -24.78 -5.29
CA ALA A 59 -4.51 -25.89 -5.02
C ALA A 59 -4.11 -26.63 -6.31
N LYS A 60 -5.05 -26.76 -7.26
CA LYS A 60 -4.78 -27.32 -8.56
C LYS A 60 -3.84 -26.44 -9.39
N ASN A 61 -4.06 -25.12 -9.40
CA ASN A 61 -3.15 -24.18 -10.09
C ASN A 61 -1.74 -24.22 -9.50
N GLU A 62 -1.61 -24.31 -8.17
CA GLU A 62 -0.30 -24.47 -7.53
C GLU A 62 0.44 -25.73 -8.01
N GLU A 63 -0.29 -26.85 -8.22
CA GLU A 63 0.28 -28.11 -8.73
C GLU A 63 0.61 -28.01 -10.22
N ASP A 64 -0.32 -27.51 -11.04
CA ASP A 64 -0.20 -27.46 -12.49
C ASP A 64 0.93 -26.50 -12.95
N LEU A 65 1.14 -25.39 -12.20
CA LEU A 65 2.12 -24.34 -12.52
C LEU A 65 3.43 -24.44 -11.73
N ASP A 66 3.60 -25.50 -10.93
CA ASP A 66 4.76 -25.66 -10.02
C ASP A 66 5.06 -24.35 -9.27
N SER A 67 4.02 -23.79 -8.64
CA SER A 67 4.04 -22.50 -7.99
C SER A 67 3.35 -22.53 -6.63
N ARG A 68 3.66 -21.56 -5.78
CA ARG A 68 2.88 -21.23 -4.58
C ARG A 68 2.24 -19.89 -4.78
N ILE A 69 0.94 -19.81 -4.65
CA ILE A 69 0.19 -18.56 -4.88
C ILE A 69 -0.55 -18.11 -3.63
N ALA A 70 -0.95 -16.85 -3.62
CA ALA A 70 -1.91 -16.32 -2.65
C ALA A 70 -2.69 -15.15 -3.26
N ILE A 71 -3.93 -15.03 -2.82
CA ILE A 71 -4.81 -13.91 -3.12
C ILE A 71 -5.48 -13.45 -1.83
N ALA A 72 -5.67 -12.14 -1.70
CA ALA A 72 -6.54 -11.56 -0.70
C ALA A 72 -7.32 -10.41 -1.30
N MET A 73 -8.58 -10.28 -0.87
CA MET A 73 -9.43 -9.12 -1.14
C MET A 73 -9.97 -8.57 0.17
N TYR A 74 -10.18 -7.27 0.20
CA TYR A 74 -10.66 -6.55 1.37
C TYR A 74 -11.65 -5.45 0.99
N SER A 75 -12.77 -5.40 1.71
CA SER A 75 -13.62 -4.24 1.91
C SER A 75 -14.02 -4.15 3.39
N PRO A 76 -14.60 -3.04 3.86
CA PRO A 76 -15.09 -2.96 5.24
C PRO A 76 -16.12 -4.02 5.63
N GLU A 77 -16.87 -4.54 4.65
CA GLU A 77 -17.91 -5.55 4.81
C GLU A 77 -17.40 -6.96 4.66
N GLN A 78 -16.33 -7.16 3.90
CA GLN A 78 -15.87 -8.49 3.51
C GLN A 78 -14.34 -8.59 3.45
N GLN A 79 -13.86 -9.76 3.80
CA GLN A 79 -12.45 -10.10 3.72
C GLN A 79 -12.30 -11.55 3.29
N MET A 80 -11.46 -11.81 2.28
CA MET A 80 -11.09 -13.16 1.89
C MET A 80 -9.57 -13.29 1.71
N SER A 81 -9.07 -14.49 1.91
CA SER A 81 -7.65 -14.82 1.64
C SER A 81 -7.50 -16.32 1.40
N PHE A 82 -6.79 -16.68 0.33
CA PHE A 82 -6.56 -18.05 -0.10
C PHE A 82 -5.13 -18.26 -0.59
N GLY A 83 -4.71 -19.53 -0.71
CA GLY A 83 -3.41 -19.92 -1.23
C GLY A 83 -2.36 -20.16 -0.16
N SER A 84 -1.20 -20.68 -0.55
CA SER A 84 -0.13 -21.13 0.35
C SER A 84 0.95 -20.09 0.61
N LYS A 85 1.12 -19.05 -0.25
CA LYS A 85 2.17 -18.04 -0.15
C LYS A 85 1.68 -16.72 0.47
N ALA A 86 1.25 -16.77 1.72
CA ALA A 86 0.62 -15.64 2.41
C ALA A 86 1.55 -14.44 2.69
N THR A 87 2.87 -14.61 2.66
CA THR A 87 3.87 -13.56 2.95
C THR A 87 5.09 -13.72 2.05
N MET A 88 5.60 -12.61 1.51
CA MET A 88 6.83 -12.55 0.74
C MET A 88 7.38 -11.13 0.72
N PRO A 89 8.65 -10.91 0.28
CA PRO A 89 9.21 -9.58 0.06
C PRO A 89 8.34 -8.72 -0.85
N VAL A 90 8.26 -7.43 -0.53
CA VAL A 90 7.38 -6.48 -1.25
C VAL A 90 7.87 -6.13 -2.64
N TRP A 91 9.17 -6.26 -2.90
CA TRP A 91 9.81 -5.84 -4.13
C TRP A 91 9.40 -4.40 -4.50
N SER A 92 9.04 -4.17 -5.77
CA SER A 92 8.64 -2.84 -6.23
C SER A 92 7.25 -2.39 -5.77
N THR A 93 6.46 -3.22 -5.10
CA THR A 93 5.18 -2.76 -4.55
C THR A 93 5.35 -1.76 -3.40
N ILE A 94 6.52 -1.74 -2.74
CA ILE A 94 6.86 -0.74 -1.70
C ILE A 94 6.92 0.69 -2.26
N LYS A 95 7.05 0.86 -3.56
CA LYS A 95 7.12 2.17 -4.21
C LYS A 95 5.85 2.98 -4.01
N VAL A 96 4.70 2.33 -3.78
CA VAL A 96 3.43 3.01 -3.52
C VAL A 96 3.46 3.75 -2.18
N PRO A 97 3.69 3.12 -1.02
CA PRO A 97 3.79 3.87 0.23
C PRO A 97 5.00 4.83 0.27
N ILE A 98 6.10 4.57 -0.45
CA ILE A 98 7.20 5.55 -0.62
C ILE A 98 6.70 6.81 -1.36
N ALA A 99 5.94 6.63 -2.44
CA ALA A 99 5.37 7.74 -3.19
C ALA A 99 4.38 8.55 -2.33
N LEU A 100 3.50 7.90 -1.58
CA LEU A 100 2.59 8.56 -0.64
C LEU A 100 3.35 9.35 0.43
N ALA A 101 4.34 8.76 1.08
CA ALA A 101 5.18 9.45 2.06
C ALA A 101 5.88 10.68 1.45
N SER A 102 6.27 10.61 0.17
CA SER A 102 6.90 11.72 -0.52
C SER A 102 5.95 12.89 -0.79
N LEU A 103 4.65 12.65 -0.98
CA LEU A 103 3.66 13.71 -1.13
C LEU A 103 3.60 14.61 0.10
N GLU A 104 3.81 14.03 1.28
CA GLU A 104 3.72 14.75 2.55
C GLU A 104 5.04 15.39 3.00
N ASN A 105 6.16 14.71 2.78
CA ASN A 105 7.40 14.98 3.49
C ASN A 105 8.58 15.37 2.59
N CYS A 106 8.44 15.23 1.26
CA CYS A 106 9.52 15.54 0.33
C CYS A 106 9.59 17.04 0.01
N SER A 107 10.78 17.61 0.03
CA SER A 107 11.02 19.04 -0.23
C SER A 107 11.21 19.39 -1.72
N TYR A 108 11.07 18.43 -2.64
CA TYR A 108 11.10 18.70 -4.07
C TYR A 108 9.90 19.58 -4.48
N SER A 109 10.00 20.26 -5.62
CA SER A 109 8.82 20.90 -6.22
C SER A 109 7.79 19.84 -6.60
N ASP A 110 6.51 20.21 -6.59
CA ASP A 110 5.43 19.32 -6.98
C ASP A 110 5.69 18.67 -8.34
N GLU A 111 6.05 19.47 -9.35
CA GLU A 111 6.40 19.00 -10.70
C GLU A 111 7.49 17.90 -10.67
N ARG A 112 8.58 18.12 -9.92
CA ARG A 112 9.67 17.15 -9.85
C ARG A 112 9.28 15.89 -9.10
N ARG A 113 8.50 16.02 -8.05
CA ARG A 113 8.02 14.90 -7.26
C ARG A 113 7.05 14.03 -8.10
N ASP A 114 6.12 14.67 -8.81
CA ASP A 114 5.13 13.98 -9.64
C ASP A 114 5.79 13.26 -10.82
N GLU A 115 6.82 13.84 -11.47
CA GLU A 115 7.65 13.14 -12.46
C GLU A 115 8.31 11.87 -11.88
N LEU A 116 8.83 11.95 -10.67
CA LEU A 116 9.47 10.79 -10.01
C LEU A 116 8.45 9.73 -9.61
N ILE A 117 7.27 10.15 -9.12
CA ILE A 117 6.16 9.25 -8.80
C ILE A 117 5.72 8.50 -10.07
N ALA A 118 5.46 9.22 -11.16
CA ALA A 118 5.08 8.61 -12.44
C ALA A 118 6.14 7.59 -12.90
N ALA A 119 7.42 7.98 -12.98
CA ALA A 119 8.49 7.06 -13.38
C ALA A 119 8.59 5.82 -12.46
N SER A 120 8.46 6.04 -11.14
CA SER A 120 8.54 4.99 -10.12
C SER A 120 7.38 3.99 -10.22
N LEU A 121 6.17 4.44 -10.55
CA LEU A 121 4.97 3.62 -10.52
C LEU A 121 4.61 3.06 -11.90
N GLU A 122 4.65 3.85 -12.96
CA GLU A 122 4.32 3.42 -14.32
C GLU A 122 5.37 2.46 -14.89
N TRP A 123 6.64 2.83 -14.77
CA TRP A 123 7.79 2.10 -15.34
C TRP A 123 8.50 1.21 -14.32
N SER A 124 8.11 1.31 -13.06
CA SER A 124 8.83 0.66 -11.96
C SER A 124 10.30 1.07 -11.86
N ASP A 125 10.61 2.32 -12.20
CA ASP A 125 11.98 2.86 -12.18
C ASP A 125 12.55 2.86 -10.76
N ASN A 126 13.73 2.25 -10.58
CA ASN A 126 14.37 2.11 -9.28
C ASN A 126 15.11 3.40 -8.86
N ASP A 127 15.66 4.15 -9.82
CA ASP A 127 16.38 5.39 -9.52
C ASP A 127 15.40 6.48 -9.11
N ALA A 128 14.22 6.54 -9.77
CA ALA A 128 13.13 7.43 -9.38
C ALA A 128 12.62 7.10 -7.97
N ALA A 129 12.36 5.83 -7.68
CA ALA A 129 11.93 5.38 -6.36
C ALA A 129 12.99 5.70 -5.28
N TYR A 130 14.26 5.51 -5.59
CA TYR A 130 15.36 5.83 -4.67
C TYR A 130 15.48 7.34 -4.44
N ALA A 131 15.25 8.17 -5.46
CA ALA A 131 15.23 9.62 -5.31
C ALA A 131 14.06 10.08 -4.39
N LEU A 132 12.88 9.46 -4.52
CA LEU A 132 11.75 9.68 -3.60
C LEU A 132 12.10 9.24 -2.17
N TRP A 133 12.71 8.07 -2.00
CA TRP A 133 13.18 7.59 -0.71
C TRP A 133 14.18 8.55 -0.05
N GLN A 134 15.17 9.01 -0.82
CA GLN A 134 16.18 9.94 -0.32
C GLN A 134 15.62 11.30 0.10
N CYS A 135 14.55 11.78 -0.54
CA CYS A 135 13.96 13.06 -0.17
C CYS A 135 13.18 13.02 1.16
N LEU A 136 12.89 11.82 1.68
CA LEU A 136 12.29 11.64 3.01
C LEU A 136 13.28 11.88 4.16
N GLY A 137 14.57 12.04 3.89
CA GLY A 137 15.58 12.33 4.89
C GLY A 137 16.62 11.22 5.06
N SER A 138 17.02 10.93 6.30
CA SER A 138 17.89 9.79 6.60
C SER A 138 17.15 8.47 6.41
N GLU A 139 17.90 7.36 6.32
CA GLU A 139 17.31 6.02 6.15
C GLU A 139 16.26 5.70 7.24
N SER A 140 16.55 6.04 8.51
CA SER A 140 15.60 5.81 9.61
C SER A 140 14.35 6.71 9.53
N GLU A 141 14.48 7.95 9.07
CA GLU A 141 13.33 8.85 8.87
C GLU A 141 12.47 8.36 7.71
N ALA A 142 13.08 7.92 6.61
CA ALA A 142 12.36 7.35 5.49
C ALA A 142 11.61 6.06 5.88
N GLN A 143 12.27 5.15 6.63
CA GLN A 143 11.62 3.95 7.16
C GLN A 143 10.41 4.30 8.02
N GLU A 144 10.55 5.21 9.00
CA GLU A 144 9.47 5.63 9.89
C GLU A 144 8.29 6.22 9.12
N GLN A 145 8.55 7.14 8.19
CA GLN A 145 7.49 7.77 7.39
C GLN A 145 6.73 6.77 6.52
N VAL A 146 7.41 5.80 5.90
CA VAL A 146 6.75 4.77 5.09
C VAL A 146 5.98 3.78 5.98
N GLU A 147 6.50 3.44 7.17
CA GLU A 147 5.78 2.63 8.16
C GLU A 147 4.52 3.35 8.65
N ASP A 148 4.58 4.67 8.87
CA ASP A 148 3.45 5.50 9.29
C ASP A 148 2.35 5.54 8.22
N ILE A 149 2.70 5.74 6.94
CA ILE A 149 1.75 5.66 5.82
C ILE A 149 1.00 4.33 5.80
N VAL A 150 1.71 3.22 5.98
CA VAL A 150 1.05 1.91 6.04
C VAL A 150 0.19 1.76 7.29
N ALA A 151 0.63 2.30 8.43
CA ALA A 151 -0.11 2.22 9.69
C ALA A 151 -1.45 2.97 9.65
N GLU A 152 -1.61 3.99 8.84
CA GLU A 152 -2.87 4.69 8.62
C GLU A 152 -3.99 3.78 8.08
N SER A 153 -3.62 2.75 7.32
CA SER A 153 -4.57 1.72 6.86
C SER A 153 -5.06 0.78 7.98
N GLY A 154 -4.53 0.89 9.18
CA GLY A 154 -4.78 -0.05 10.28
C GLY A 154 -3.96 -1.34 10.19
N THR A 155 -3.03 -1.45 9.22
CA THR A 155 -2.06 -2.55 9.12
C THR A 155 -0.66 -2.08 9.50
N THR A 156 0.30 -2.97 9.60
CA THR A 156 1.67 -2.60 9.96
C THR A 156 2.68 -3.41 9.15
N ILE A 157 3.78 -2.76 8.82
CA ILE A 157 4.98 -3.41 8.28
C ILE A 157 6.21 -2.94 9.07
N LYS A 158 7.32 -3.64 8.89
CA LYS A 158 8.63 -3.19 9.38
C LYS A 158 9.59 -3.13 8.22
N ILE A 159 9.98 -1.93 7.82
CA ILE A 159 10.81 -1.71 6.65
C ILE A 159 12.23 -2.28 6.87
N ALA A 160 12.66 -3.14 5.96
CA ALA A 160 14.01 -3.67 5.92
C ALA A 160 15.01 -2.61 5.42
N SER A 161 16.32 -2.76 5.74
CA SER A 161 17.36 -1.87 5.23
C SER A 161 17.41 -1.80 3.70
N ALA A 162 17.18 -2.94 3.02
CA ALA A 162 16.84 -2.95 1.60
C ALA A 162 15.31 -2.96 1.51
N TYR A 163 14.68 -1.81 1.34
CA TYR A 163 13.23 -1.66 1.47
C TYR A 163 12.41 -2.63 0.60
N GLY A 164 12.90 -3.02 -0.59
CA GLY A 164 12.27 -4.03 -1.43
C GLY A 164 12.23 -5.44 -0.81
N MET A 165 13.08 -5.72 0.18
CA MET A 165 13.13 -6.98 0.93
C MET A 165 12.21 -6.99 2.16
N THR A 166 11.43 -5.93 2.36
CA THR A 166 10.44 -5.85 3.43
C THR A 166 9.40 -6.94 3.27
N GLU A 167 9.14 -7.72 4.32
CA GLU A 167 8.08 -8.71 4.32
C GLU A 167 6.72 -8.04 4.53
N TRP A 168 5.75 -8.37 3.68
CA TRP A 168 4.37 -7.91 3.82
C TRP A 168 3.39 -9.02 3.49
N SER A 169 2.43 -9.27 4.37
CA SER A 169 1.42 -10.29 4.12
C SER A 169 0.44 -9.83 3.04
N VAL A 170 -0.01 -10.78 2.22
CA VAL A 170 -0.97 -10.54 1.13
C VAL A 170 -2.29 -9.94 1.67
N PRO A 171 -2.88 -10.45 2.79
CA PRO A 171 -4.07 -9.82 3.35
C PRO A 171 -3.88 -8.40 3.85
N ALA A 172 -2.74 -8.10 4.51
CA ALA A 172 -2.47 -6.73 4.97
C ALA A 172 -2.24 -5.78 3.78
N GLN A 173 -1.63 -6.26 2.69
CA GLN A 173 -1.44 -5.47 1.49
C GLN A 173 -2.75 -5.22 0.73
N ALA A 174 -3.68 -6.19 0.70
CA ALA A 174 -5.03 -5.97 0.16
C ALA A 174 -5.79 -4.91 0.99
N HIS A 175 -5.68 -4.95 2.32
CA HIS A 175 -6.28 -3.93 3.18
C HIS A 175 -5.71 -2.54 2.88
N PHE A 176 -4.38 -2.41 2.77
CA PHE A 176 -3.75 -1.15 2.36
C PHE A 176 -4.20 -0.72 0.95
N GLY A 177 -4.33 -1.66 0.01
CA GLY A 177 -4.86 -1.39 -1.33
C GLY A 177 -6.26 -0.76 -1.30
N TYR A 178 -7.11 -1.17 -0.36
CA TYR A 178 -8.45 -0.60 -0.20
C TYR A 178 -8.39 0.88 0.21
N THR A 179 -7.48 1.29 1.07
CA THR A 179 -7.38 2.70 1.51
C THR A 179 -7.03 3.64 0.34
N LEU A 180 -6.41 3.13 -0.71
CA LEU A 180 -6.11 3.93 -1.91
C LEU A 180 -7.38 4.38 -2.66
N THR A 181 -8.51 3.71 -2.46
CA THR A 181 -9.81 4.08 -3.05
C THR A 181 -10.34 5.41 -2.49
N GLU A 182 -9.82 5.86 -1.34
CA GLU A 182 -10.21 7.12 -0.70
C GLU A 182 -9.48 8.33 -1.29
N LEU A 183 -8.43 8.10 -2.09
CA LEU A 183 -7.68 9.15 -2.77
C LEU A 183 -8.42 9.63 -4.03
N ASP A 184 -8.25 10.90 -4.36
CA ASP A 184 -8.80 11.46 -5.59
C ASP A 184 -8.12 10.83 -6.82
N ALA A 185 -8.86 10.73 -7.93
CA ALA A 185 -8.35 10.11 -9.16
C ALA A 185 -7.18 10.89 -9.80
N ASP A 186 -7.03 12.18 -9.49
CA ASP A 186 -5.92 13.05 -9.91
C ASP A 186 -4.76 13.06 -8.90
N ASN A 187 -4.79 12.20 -7.88
CA ASN A 187 -3.64 11.99 -7.02
C ASN A 187 -2.50 11.34 -7.83
N PRO A 188 -1.27 11.89 -7.83
CA PRO A 188 -0.16 11.39 -8.64
C PRO A 188 0.15 9.90 -8.44
N VAL A 189 -0.14 9.35 -7.26
CA VAL A 189 0.05 7.92 -6.96
C VAL A 189 -1.02 7.08 -7.68
N ILE A 190 -2.28 7.52 -7.65
CA ILE A 190 -3.38 6.85 -8.35
C ILE A 190 -3.19 6.94 -9.86
N GLU A 191 -2.79 8.10 -10.39
CA GLU A 191 -2.46 8.25 -11.81
C GLU A 191 -1.33 7.29 -12.23
N GLY A 192 -0.22 7.22 -11.47
CA GLY A 192 0.89 6.33 -11.77
C GLY A 192 0.52 4.85 -11.70
N MET A 193 -0.32 4.44 -10.75
CA MET A 193 -0.82 3.06 -10.63
C MET A 193 -1.83 2.70 -11.73
N SER A 194 -2.57 3.68 -12.26
CA SER A 194 -3.52 3.48 -13.37
C SER A 194 -2.83 3.38 -14.73
N ASN A 195 -1.65 4.00 -14.88
CA ASN A 195 -0.90 4.11 -16.12
C ASN A 195 0.30 3.16 -16.21
N VAL A 196 0.25 2.04 -15.49
CA VAL A 196 1.30 1.01 -15.58
C VAL A 196 1.47 0.57 -17.03
N ILE A 197 2.74 0.51 -17.51
CA ILE A 197 3.08 0.16 -18.89
C ILE A 197 2.61 -1.26 -19.27
N ASP A 198 2.36 -1.48 -20.55
CA ASP A 198 1.80 -2.74 -21.07
C ASP A 198 2.64 -3.97 -20.68
N GLU A 199 3.96 -3.84 -20.63
CA GLU A 199 4.88 -4.94 -20.27
C GLU A 199 4.75 -5.41 -18.81
N GLN A 200 4.00 -4.68 -17.97
CA GLN A 200 3.74 -5.02 -16.58
C GLN A 200 2.26 -5.32 -16.29
N ARG A 201 1.42 -5.44 -17.34
CA ARG A 201 -0.03 -5.64 -17.23
C ARG A 201 -0.46 -7.12 -17.26
N TRP A 202 0.30 -8.01 -16.65
CA TRP A 202 -0.09 -9.38 -16.30
C TRP A 202 -0.87 -9.40 -14.96
N GLY A 203 -1.51 -10.50 -14.61
CA GLY A 203 -2.27 -10.62 -13.36
C GLY A 203 -3.37 -9.57 -13.24
N LEU A 204 -3.30 -8.68 -12.23
CA LEU A 204 -4.30 -7.61 -12.05
C LEU A 204 -4.42 -6.68 -13.26
N GLY A 205 -3.41 -6.64 -14.12
CA GLY A 205 -3.45 -5.86 -15.36
C GLY A 205 -4.44 -6.38 -16.41
N GLU A 206 -4.92 -7.62 -16.29
CA GLU A 206 -5.96 -8.19 -17.15
C GLU A 206 -7.37 -7.72 -16.73
N ILE A 207 -7.53 -7.19 -15.52
CA ILE A 207 -8.80 -6.66 -15.05
C ILE A 207 -8.98 -5.23 -15.57
N ASP A 208 -10.12 -4.99 -16.21
CA ASP A 208 -10.49 -3.64 -16.68
C ASP A 208 -10.53 -2.65 -15.51
N ASN A 209 -9.89 -1.49 -15.69
CA ASN A 209 -9.82 -0.41 -14.70
C ASN A 209 -9.14 -0.77 -13.37
N ALA A 210 -8.38 -1.86 -13.29
CA ALA A 210 -7.56 -2.12 -12.11
C ALA A 210 -6.51 -1.03 -11.91
N VAL A 211 -6.40 -0.54 -10.68
CA VAL A 211 -5.37 0.40 -10.22
C VAL A 211 -4.38 -0.38 -9.37
N PHE A 212 -3.16 -0.61 -9.87
CA PHE A 212 -2.26 -1.56 -9.23
C PHE A 212 -0.78 -1.22 -9.39
N LYS A 213 0.06 -1.88 -8.57
CA LYS A 213 1.52 -1.88 -8.70
C LYS A 213 2.07 -3.28 -8.59
N GLY A 214 2.96 -3.64 -9.50
CA GLY A 214 3.70 -4.89 -9.48
C GLY A 214 5.07 -4.79 -8.80
N GLY A 215 5.57 -5.97 -8.39
CA GLY A 215 6.92 -6.15 -7.86
C GLY A 215 7.37 -7.60 -8.05
N TRP A 216 8.63 -7.82 -8.44
CA TRP A 216 9.17 -9.15 -8.74
C TRP A 216 10.69 -9.20 -8.58
N SER A 217 11.22 -10.38 -8.38
CA SER A 217 12.63 -10.72 -8.44
C SER A 217 12.86 -12.22 -8.40
N ASP A 218 14.03 -12.64 -8.87
CA ASP A 218 14.63 -13.92 -8.50
C ASP A 218 15.01 -13.96 -7.01
N THR A 219 15.14 -15.16 -6.47
CA THR A 219 15.54 -15.40 -5.08
C THR A 219 16.84 -16.20 -5.01
N ASP A 220 17.53 -16.13 -3.87
CA ASP A 220 18.76 -16.92 -3.62
C ASP A 220 18.49 -18.45 -3.58
N GLU A 221 17.23 -18.84 -3.34
CA GLU A 221 16.77 -20.24 -3.35
C GLU A 221 16.53 -20.78 -4.75
N GLY A 222 16.64 -19.94 -5.79
CA GLY A 222 16.43 -20.32 -7.20
C GLY A 222 14.96 -20.37 -7.60
N THR A 223 14.07 -19.76 -6.81
CA THR A 223 12.67 -19.49 -7.15
C THR A 223 12.53 -18.09 -7.73
N PHE A 224 11.35 -17.76 -8.28
CA PHE A 224 11.05 -16.40 -8.74
C PHE A 224 9.78 -15.90 -8.07
N HIS A 225 9.83 -14.71 -7.49
CA HIS A 225 8.71 -14.05 -6.87
C HIS A 225 8.06 -13.04 -7.82
N SER A 226 6.73 -13.05 -7.87
CA SER A 226 5.93 -12.01 -8.52
C SER A 226 4.74 -11.67 -7.62
N ARG A 227 4.42 -10.38 -7.50
CA ARG A 227 3.26 -9.93 -6.75
C ARG A 227 2.70 -8.63 -7.30
N GLN A 228 1.42 -8.40 -7.05
CA GLN A 228 0.74 -7.16 -7.37
C GLN A 228 -0.26 -6.82 -6.27
N PHE A 229 -0.54 -5.54 -6.09
CA PHE A 229 -1.62 -5.08 -5.22
C PHE A 229 -2.17 -3.74 -5.70
N GLY A 230 -3.37 -3.45 -5.24
CA GLY A 230 -4.05 -2.20 -5.50
C GLY A 230 -5.53 -2.32 -5.20
N TYR A 231 -6.38 -1.81 -6.06
CA TYR A 231 -7.82 -1.99 -5.95
C TYR A 231 -8.49 -2.20 -7.31
N ILE A 232 -9.65 -2.82 -7.26
CA ILE A 232 -10.52 -3.11 -8.41
C ILE A 232 -11.96 -2.73 -8.06
N GLU A 233 -12.80 -2.60 -9.08
CA GLU A 233 -14.24 -2.39 -8.91
C GLU A 233 -15.01 -3.60 -9.44
N ILE A 234 -15.95 -4.12 -8.64
CA ILE A 234 -16.83 -5.22 -9.00
C ILE A 234 -18.25 -4.76 -8.70
N ASP A 235 -19.12 -4.76 -9.71
CA ASP A 235 -20.53 -4.35 -9.59
C ASP A 235 -20.75 -2.97 -8.95
N GLY A 236 -19.80 -2.05 -9.14
CA GLY A 236 -19.83 -0.69 -8.59
C GLY A 236 -19.33 -0.56 -7.16
N GLU A 237 -18.80 -1.64 -6.57
CA GLU A 237 -18.17 -1.67 -5.25
C GLU A 237 -16.65 -1.82 -5.39
N GLN A 238 -15.88 -1.10 -4.57
CA GLN A 238 -14.42 -1.11 -4.60
C GLN A 238 -13.84 -2.11 -3.59
N TYR A 239 -12.85 -2.84 -4.04
CA TYR A 239 -12.12 -3.84 -3.23
C TYR A 239 -10.63 -3.62 -3.34
N GLY A 240 -9.95 -3.55 -2.19
CA GLY A 240 -8.52 -3.72 -2.16
C GLY A 240 -8.16 -5.17 -2.49
N ILE A 241 -7.16 -5.37 -3.34
CA ILE A 241 -6.72 -6.69 -3.79
C ILE A 241 -5.20 -6.81 -3.74
N ALA A 242 -4.72 -7.98 -3.35
CA ALA A 242 -3.31 -8.34 -3.46
C ALA A 242 -3.18 -9.78 -3.90
N ILE A 243 -2.27 -10.02 -4.83
CA ILE A 243 -1.93 -11.35 -5.35
C ILE A 243 -0.41 -11.57 -5.29
N ALA A 244 0.00 -12.81 -5.09
CA ALA A 244 1.40 -13.19 -4.99
C ALA A 244 1.63 -14.60 -5.55
N ALA A 245 2.76 -14.80 -6.24
CA ALA A 245 3.21 -16.09 -6.71
C ALA A 245 4.72 -16.26 -6.46
N GLU A 246 5.10 -17.48 -6.09
CA GLU A 246 6.47 -17.97 -6.06
C GLU A 246 6.55 -19.13 -7.05
N SER A 247 7.20 -18.91 -8.21
CA SER A 247 7.49 -20.00 -9.15
C SER A 247 8.64 -20.83 -8.62
N LEU A 248 8.41 -22.13 -8.47
CA LEU A 248 9.41 -23.10 -8.02
C LEU A 248 10.37 -23.50 -9.14
N THR A 249 10.03 -23.17 -10.41
CA THR A 249 10.91 -23.34 -11.56
C THR A 249 11.99 -22.26 -11.64
N GLY A 250 11.82 -21.14 -10.93
CA GLY A 250 12.68 -19.96 -11.01
C GLY A 250 12.41 -19.09 -12.26
N SER A 251 11.35 -19.37 -12.99
CA SER A 251 10.96 -18.61 -14.18
C SER A 251 10.10 -17.39 -13.80
N GLN A 252 10.46 -16.23 -14.39
CA GLN A 252 9.64 -15.03 -14.30
C GLN A 252 8.30 -15.21 -15.01
N GLU A 253 8.31 -15.81 -16.19
CA GLU A 253 7.12 -16.09 -17.01
C GLU A 253 6.14 -16.95 -16.22
N ASP A 254 6.61 -18.09 -15.63
CA ASP A 254 5.75 -18.99 -14.84
C ASP A 254 5.13 -18.28 -13.62
N ALA A 255 5.89 -17.38 -12.95
CA ALA A 255 5.36 -16.62 -11.82
C ALA A 255 4.29 -15.58 -12.25
N GLN A 256 4.43 -14.98 -13.42
CA GLN A 256 3.47 -14.03 -13.98
C GLN A 256 2.23 -14.74 -14.51
N ASP A 257 2.40 -15.88 -15.18
CA ASP A 257 1.31 -16.73 -15.66
C ASP A 257 0.47 -17.24 -14.47
N ALA A 258 1.13 -17.66 -13.38
CA ALA A 258 0.44 -18.08 -12.17
C ALA A 258 -0.45 -16.97 -11.57
N LEU A 259 -0.06 -15.71 -11.67
CA LEU A 259 -0.90 -14.58 -11.23
C LEU A 259 -2.03 -14.28 -12.21
N THR A 260 -1.81 -14.44 -13.51
CA THR A 260 -2.85 -14.24 -14.53
C THR A 260 -3.92 -15.33 -14.40
N GLU A 261 -3.54 -16.61 -14.30
CA GLU A 261 -4.49 -17.68 -14.06
C GLU A 261 -5.24 -17.55 -12.72
N LEU A 262 -4.58 -17.02 -11.70
CA LEU A 262 -5.23 -16.74 -10.42
C LEU A 262 -6.33 -15.67 -10.55
N VAL A 263 -6.10 -14.65 -11.37
CA VAL A 263 -7.10 -13.59 -11.66
C VAL A 263 -8.26 -14.16 -12.49
N ASP A 264 -7.98 -15.03 -13.46
CA ASP A 264 -9.01 -15.67 -14.27
C ASP A 264 -10.01 -16.50 -13.44
N LEU A 265 -9.55 -17.05 -12.28
CA LEU A 265 -10.45 -17.76 -11.35
C LEU A 265 -11.48 -16.85 -10.67
N LEU A 266 -11.28 -15.54 -10.69
CA LEU A 266 -12.24 -14.60 -10.08
C LEU A 266 -13.54 -14.46 -10.93
N ASP A 267 -13.49 -14.83 -12.21
CA ASP A 267 -14.62 -14.77 -13.18
C ASP A 267 -15.33 -13.38 -13.15
N LEU A 268 -14.54 -12.28 -13.27
CA LEU A 268 -14.94 -10.87 -13.15
C LEU A 268 -15.38 -10.28 -14.50
#